data_86fe9b35607a9efdabfe12f84b1a1eda
#
_entry.id   86fe9b35607a9efdabfe12f84b1a1eda
#
_cell.length_a   1.000
_cell.length_b   1.000
_cell.length_c   1.000
_cell.angle_alpha   90.00
_cell.angle_beta   90.00
_cell.angle_gamma   90.00
#
_symmetry.space_group_name_H-M   'P 1'
#
loop_
_entity.id
_entity.type
_entity.pdbx_description
1 polymer ?
#
loop_
_entity_poly.entity_id
_entity_poly.type
_entity_poly.pdbx_seq_one_letter_code
_entity_poly.pdbx_strand_id
1 'polypeptide(L)'
;MNNIKKLIIGIGVIIIILLIIALFFPTWTPHIKGDNSISELEQVEINGSSHEIMIRGNDKDNPVIIFVHGGPGCSEIPYADKYQDLLETNFTVVNYDQRASGKSYHFFEDYSNLSSDLLVEDLLAMTDYISERLGKEKVILIGHSFGTYIGMQAAYKAPEKYEAYIGVGQMSDTVESEIDSLNYSINQAQNDGNKDDVLYLQGLTEKIKNGDTFTPRNYVMKYGGSSRLIDNPDGNNIGMLFSSEYNLLDVIRYNYGLSYSQKILLKEVLKNPLPTIVTKLELPSYFIMGEYDYMTSSNAAKKYFDMIEADKKEFIAFEQSAHYPQFEEKEKFYEWISDTFIK
;
A
#
# COMPACT_ATOMS: atom_id res chain seq x y z
N MET A 1 -8.85 53.55 -10.79
CA MET A 1 -8.38 52.43 -11.64
C MET A 1 -6.95 51.98 -11.30
N ASN A 2 -6.00 52.88 -11.07
CA ASN A 2 -4.59 52.53 -10.81
C ASN A 2 -4.35 51.79 -9.47
N ASN A 3 -5.06 52.19 -8.38
CA ASN A 3 -4.87 51.58 -7.06
C ASN A 3 -5.48 50.14 -6.97
N ILE A 4 -6.62 49.93 -7.63
CA ILE A 4 -7.25 48.59 -7.68
C ILE A 4 -6.38 47.65 -8.50
N LYS A 5 -5.80 48.08 -9.60
CA LYS A 5 -4.84 47.25 -10.38
C LYS A 5 -3.60 46.87 -9.55
N LYS A 6 -3.03 47.82 -8.81
CA LYS A 6 -1.86 47.54 -7.92
C LYS A 6 -2.24 46.53 -6.81
N LEU A 7 -3.45 46.67 -6.23
CA LEU A 7 -3.95 45.73 -5.21
C LEU A 7 -4.09 44.31 -5.79
N ILE A 8 -4.72 44.18 -6.99
CA ILE A 8 -4.88 42.87 -7.66
C ILE A 8 -3.53 42.24 -7.97
N ILE A 9 -2.57 43.02 -8.48
CA ILE A 9 -1.22 42.54 -8.75
C ILE A 9 -0.53 42.08 -7.44
N GLY A 10 -0.65 42.87 -6.36
CA GLY A 10 -0.08 42.53 -5.05
C GLY A 10 -0.66 41.20 -4.50
N ILE A 11 -1.99 41.02 -4.58
CA ILE A 11 -2.65 39.76 -4.19
C ILE A 11 -2.14 38.59 -5.06
N GLY A 12 -2.02 38.78 -6.39
CA GLY A 12 -1.53 37.77 -7.29
C GLY A 12 -0.09 37.34 -6.94
N VAL A 13 0.79 38.28 -6.63
CA VAL A 13 2.17 37.98 -6.21
C VAL A 13 2.19 37.21 -4.89
N ILE A 14 1.39 37.58 -3.92
CA ILE A 14 1.28 36.86 -2.63
C ILE A 14 0.83 35.39 -2.87
N ILE A 15 -0.20 35.20 -3.69
CA ILE A 15 -0.70 33.86 -4.03
C ILE A 15 0.41 33.02 -4.67
N ILE A 16 1.16 33.59 -5.62
CA ILE A 16 2.27 32.88 -6.27
C ILE A 16 3.35 32.49 -5.25
N ILE A 17 3.72 33.40 -4.34
CA ILE A 17 4.70 33.12 -3.28
C ILE A 17 4.19 31.98 -2.38
N LEU A 18 2.93 32.02 -1.95
CA LEU A 18 2.33 30.98 -1.12
C LEU A 18 2.32 29.61 -1.85
N LEU A 19 2.01 29.61 -3.14
CA LEU A 19 2.06 28.39 -3.95
C LEU A 19 3.49 27.82 -4.07
N ILE A 20 4.48 28.67 -4.27
CA ILE A 20 5.90 28.25 -4.33
C ILE A 20 6.30 27.65 -2.97
N ILE A 21 5.94 28.30 -1.87
CA ILE A 21 6.20 27.78 -0.52
C ILE A 21 5.52 26.42 -0.35
N ALA A 22 4.25 26.28 -0.69
CA ALA A 22 3.52 25.03 -0.55
C ALA A 22 4.10 23.88 -1.40
N LEU A 23 4.62 24.20 -2.61
CA LEU A 23 5.25 23.22 -3.51
C LEU A 23 6.58 22.68 -2.98
N PHE A 24 7.38 23.53 -2.32
CA PHE A 24 8.76 23.21 -1.95
C PHE A 24 9.01 23.30 -0.46
N PHE A 25 7.95 23.30 0.36
CA PHE A 25 8.12 23.29 1.81
C PHE A 25 8.91 22.04 2.21
N PRO A 26 9.96 22.15 3.04
CA PRO A 26 10.71 20.98 3.47
C PRO A 26 9.80 19.97 4.16
N THR A 27 9.98 18.70 3.86
CA THR A 27 9.25 17.60 4.46
C THR A 27 10.12 16.89 5.50
N TRP A 28 9.49 16.36 6.53
CA TRP A 28 10.14 15.63 7.62
C TRP A 28 9.17 14.62 8.22
N THR A 29 9.69 13.67 9.00
CA THR A 29 8.83 12.84 9.85
C THR A 29 8.98 13.26 11.32
N PRO A 30 7.91 13.26 12.13
CA PRO A 30 7.98 13.68 13.54
C PRO A 30 9.00 12.86 14.33
N HIS A 31 9.79 13.56 15.13
CA HIS A 31 10.85 12.94 15.93
C HIS A 31 10.27 12.06 17.05
N ILE A 32 10.76 10.83 17.15
CA ILE A 32 10.52 9.90 18.25
C ILE A 32 11.60 10.13 19.30
N LYS A 33 11.21 10.36 20.57
CA LYS A 33 12.14 10.63 21.66
C LYS A 33 12.75 9.33 22.19
N GLY A 34 14.06 9.33 22.38
CA GLY A 34 14.82 8.21 22.94
C GLY A 34 16.25 8.20 22.42
N ASP A 35 17.20 7.71 23.23
CA ASP A 35 18.62 7.68 22.85
C ASP A 35 18.92 6.71 21.71
N ASN A 36 18.09 5.67 21.55
CA ASN A 36 18.22 4.66 20.49
C ASN A 36 17.06 4.70 19.47
N SER A 37 16.20 5.73 19.54
CA SER A 37 15.09 5.90 18.59
C SER A 37 15.58 6.30 17.21
N ILE A 38 14.77 6.00 16.20
CA ILE A 38 14.99 6.38 14.81
C ILE A 38 13.74 7.06 14.24
N SER A 39 13.93 8.17 13.51
CA SER A 39 12.87 8.93 12.84
C SER A 39 13.50 9.61 11.63
N GLU A 40 13.53 8.92 10.51
CA GLU A 40 14.23 9.37 9.31
C GLU A 40 13.29 9.34 8.10
N LEU A 41 13.41 10.34 7.25
CA LEU A 41 12.72 10.47 5.97
C LEU A 41 13.75 10.93 4.95
N GLU A 42 14.09 10.07 3.99
CA GLU A 42 15.19 10.34 3.06
C GLU A 42 14.98 9.65 1.72
N GLN A 43 15.74 10.10 0.71
CA GLN A 43 15.80 9.43 -0.59
C GLN A 43 17.06 8.59 -0.69
N VAL A 44 16.94 7.37 -1.21
CA VAL A 44 18.03 6.43 -1.45
C VAL A 44 17.99 5.91 -2.88
N GLU A 45 19.16 5.71 -3.47
CA GLU A 45 19.30 5.13 -4.81
C GLU A 45 19.22 3.61 -4.73
N ILE A 46 18.19 3.03 -5.38
CA ILE A 46 17.99 1.60 -5.51
C ILE A 46 17.80 1.26 -6.98
N ASN A 47 18.67 0.42 -7.53
CA ASN A 47 18.62 -0.03 -8.93
C ASN A 47 18.47 1.13 -9.94
N GLY A 48 19.20 2.23 -9.69
CA GLY A 48 19.24 3.40 -10.59
C GLY A 48 17.96 4.25 -10.58
N SER A 49 17.16 4.17 -9.53
CA SER A 49 16.03 5.07 -9.26
C SER A 49 16.06 5.52 -7.80
N SER A 50 15.68 6.78 -7.57
CA SER A 50 15.64 7.35 -6.23
C SER A 50 14.32 7.02 -5.54
N HIS A 51 14.40 6.36 -4.39
CA HIS A 51 13.25 5.93 -3.59
C HIS A 51 13.18 6.73 -2.30
N GLU A 52 11.99 7.22 -1.97
CA GLU A 52 11.73 7.77 -0.64
C GLU A 52 11.54 6.63 0.36
N ILE A 53 12.25 6.71 1.48
CA ILE A 53 12.09 5.80 2.61
C ILE A 53 11.80 6.57 3.90
N MET A 54 10.98 5.98 4.75
CA MET A 54 10.72 6.46 6.10
C MET A 54 11.02 5.33 7.07
N ILE A 55 11.92 5.59 8.05
CA ILE A 55 12.29 4.62 9.06
C ILE A 55 11.92 5.20 10.42
N ARG A 56 11.06 4.46 11.17
CA ARG A 56 10.56 4.94 12.45
C ARG A 56 10.54 3.82 13.50
N GLY A 57 10.94 4.13 14.73
CA GLY A 57 10.89 3.18 15.84
C GLY A 57 11.44 3.78 17.13
N ASN A 58 10.93 3.33 18.26
CA ASN A 58 11.40 3.73 19.59
C ASN A 58 12.81 3.19 19.90
N ASP A 59 13.18 2.11 19.24
CA ASP A 59 14.49 1.48 19.37
C ASP A 59 14.89 0.84 18.02
N LYS A 60 15.99 1.34 17.40
CA LYS A 60 16.51 0.81 16.13
C LYS A 60 17.00 -0.64 16.22
N ASP A 61 17.20 -1.14 17.44
CA ASP A 61 17.61 -2.53 17.68
C ASP A 61 16.41 -3.51 17.73
N ASN A 62 15.17 -3.01 17.69
CA ASN A 62 13.96 -3.81 17.56
C ASN A 62 13.93 -4.60 16.25
N PRO A 63 13.12 -5.69 16.14
CA PRO A 63 12.85 -6.35 14.87
C PRO A 63 12.38 -5.35 13.81
N VAL A 64 12.85 -5.51 12.58
CA VAL A 64 12.54 -4.59 11.47
C VAL A 64 11.36 -5.13 10.67
N ILE A 65 10.41 -4.26 10.38
CA ILE A 65 9.30 -4.49 9.46
C ILE A 65 9.52 -3.64 8.22
N ILE A 66 9.44 -4.23 7.03
CA ILE A 66 9.32 -3.51 5.76
C ILE A 66 7.88 -3.62 5.28
N PHE A 67 7.19 -2.48 5.11
CA PHE A 67 5.87 -2.38 4.50
C PHE A 67 5.99 -2.12 3.00
N VAL A 68 5.31 -2.97 2.23
CA VAL A 68 5.16 -2.83 0.76
C VAL A 68 3.75 -2.37 0.49
N HIS A 69 3.60 -1.11 0.14
CA HIS A 69 2.29 -0.47 -0.05
C HIS A 69 1.52 -1.01 -1.27
N GLY A 70 0.21 -0.81 -1.25
CA GLY A 70 -0.71 -1.23 -2.28
C GLY A 70 -0.89 -0.25 -3.44
N GLY A 71 -2.05 -0.32 -4.07
CA GLY A 71 -2.46 0.51 -5.20
C GLY A 71 -2.62 -0.25 -6.50
N PRO A 72 -1.61 -0.40 -7.39
CA PRO A 72 -0.22 0.12 -7.35
C PRO A 72 -0.14 1.63 -7.19
N GLY A 73 0.92 2.09 -6.51
CA GLY A 73 1.21 3.52 -6.40
C GLY A 73 0.57 4.26 -5.22
N CYS A 74 -0.10 3.57 -4.28
CA CYS A 74 -0.70 4.14 -3.08
C CYS A 74 0.32 4.15 -1.93
N SER A 75 1.23 5.13 -1.91
CA SER A 75 2.17 5.30 -0.79
C SER A 75 1.45 5.40 0.54
N GLU A 76 1.99 4.72 1.57
CA GLU A 76 1.49 4.77 2.94
C GLU A 76 2.25 5.79 3.81
N ILE A 77 3.38 6.33 3.34
CA ILE A 77 4.20 7.31 4.09
C ILE A 77 3.37 8.47 4.65
N PRO A 78 2.46 9.13 3.88
CA PRO A 78 1.79 10.33 4.36
C PRO A 78 0.76 10.10 5.48
N TYR A 79 0.47 8.87 5.84
CA TYR A 79 -0.47 8.54 6.92
C TYR A 79 0.01 7.40 7.85
N ALA A 80 1.25 6.97 7.69
CA ALA A 80 1.82 5.88 8.47
C ALA A 80 1.83 6.20 9.98
N ASP A 81 2.19 7.41 10.37
CA ASP A 81 2.21 7.85 11.78
C ASP A 81 0.84 7.70 12.47
N LYS A 82 -0.24 7.87 11.74
CA LYS A 82 -1.61 7.72 12.25
C LYS A 82 -2.00 6.26 12.54
N TYR A 83 -1.52 5.33 11.72
CA TYR A 83 -1.99 3.94 11.74
C TYR A 83 -0.94 2.95 12.24
N GLN A 84 0.35 3.32 12.21
CA GLN A 84 1.47 2.44 12.56
C GLN A 84 2.17 2.84 13.86
N ASP A 85 1.67 3.86 14.58
CA ASP A 85 2.21 4.39 15.82
C ASP A 85 2.43 3.33 16.92
N LEU A 86 1.52 2.35 17.02
CA LEU A 86 1.66 1.24 17.97
C LEU A 86 2.83 0.33 17.63
N LEU A 87 3.05 0.06 16.33
CA LEU A 87 4.14 -0.79 15.86
C LEU A 87 5.52 -0.22 16.21
N GLU A 88 5.67 1.11 16.16
CA GLU A 88 6.92 1.82 16.48
C GLU A 88 7.41 1.57 17.91
N THR A 89 6.53 1.04 18.79
CA THR A 89 6.88 0.71 20.17
C THR A 89 7.82 -0.49 20.27
N ASN A 90 7.56 -1.54 19.50
CA ASN A 90 8.26 -2.83 19.59
C ASN A 90 8.98 -3.21 18.28
N PHE A 91 8.80 -2.42 17.23
CA PHE A 91 9.41 -2.66 15.92
C PHE A 91 10.06 -1.39 15.39
N THR A 92 11.04 -1.56 14.52
CA THR A 92 11.50 -0.51 13.62
C THR A 92 10.76 -0.68 12.31
N VAL A 93 9.92 0.28 11.98
CA VAL A 93 9.01 0.23 10.83
C VAL A 93 9.62 0.99 9.66
N VAL A 94 9.71 0.35 8.52
CA VAL A 94 10.20 0.92 7.27
C VAL A 94 9.05 0.98 6.27
N ASN A 95 8.68 2.18 5.87
CA ASN A 95 7.82 2.43 4.72
C ASN A 95 8.68 2.98 3.59
N TYR A 96 8.40 2.59 2.36
CA TYR A 96 9.08 3.17 1.20
C TYR A 96 8.10 3.37 0.05
N ASP A 97 8.33 4.40 -0.73
CA ASP A 97 7.61 4.61 -1.98
C ASP A 97 8.24 3.73 -3.07
N GLN A 98 7.46 2.81 -3.62
CA GLN A 98 7.90 1.97 -4.74
C GLN A 98 8.23 2.86 -5.95
N ARG A 99 9.05 2.35 -6.87
CA ARG A 99 9.35 3.03 -8.15
C ARG A 99 8.08 3.55 -8.81
N ALA A 100 8.12 4.77 -9.33
CA ALA A 100 6.99 5.45 -9.93
C ALA A 100 5.78 5.68 -8.98
N SER A 101 6.01 5.77 -7.67
CA SER A 101 4.98 6.00 -6.66
C SER A 101 5.35 7.15 -5.74
N GLY A 102 4.38 7.88 -5.20
CA GLY A 102 4.59 8.90 -4.19
C GLY A 102 5.74 9.84 -4.52
N LYS A 103 6.68 10.03 -3.58
CA LYS A 103 7.88 10.86 -3.76
C LYS A 103 8.95 10.20 -4.63
N SER A 104 8.84 8.88 -4.86
CA SER A 104 9.68 8.13 -5.83
C SER A 104 9.20 8.25 -7.27
N TYR A 105 8.13 9.04 -7.54
CA TYR A 105 7.77 9.44 -8.89
C TYR A 105 8.52 10.70 -9.29
N HIS A 106 9.38 10.61 -10.32
CA HIS A 106 10.17 11.70 -10.84
C HIS A 106 9.70 12.07 -12.26
N PHE A 107 9.30 13.34 -12.49
CA PHE A 107 8.66 13.78 -13.75
C PHE A 107 9.51 13.56 -15.02
N PHE A 108 10.82 13.42 -14.88
CA PHE A 108 11.75 13.29 -16.02
C PHE A 108 12.44 11.93 -16.06
N GLU A 109 12.02 10.99 -15.21
CA GLU A 109 12.52 9.61 -15.26
C GLU A 109 11.76 8.81 -16.32
N ASP A 110 12.47 7.90 -17.00
CA ASP A 110 11.85 6.98 -17.96
C ASP A 110 11.39 5.71 -17.26
N TYR A 111 10.09 5.56 -17.11
CA TYR A 111 9.44 4.39 -16.53
C TYR A 111 8.90 3.41 -17.58
N SER A 112 9.39 3.45 -18.83
CA SER A 112 8.90 2.59 -19.92
C SER A 112 9.11 1.10 -19.64
N ASN A 113 10.05 0.75 -18.76
CA ASN A 113 10.37 -0.61 -18.31
C ASN A 113 9.68 -1.01 -17.00
N LEU A 114 8.78 -0.17 -16.47
CA LEU A 114 8.07 -0.48 -15.21
C LEU A 114 7.32 -1.80 -15.35
N SER A 115 7.59 -2.74 -14.44
CA SER A 115 6.98 -4.06 -14.37
C SER A 115 6.94 -4.56 -12.93
N SER A 116 6.13 -5.55 -12.65
CA SER A 116 6.11 -6.20 -11.34
C SER A 116 7.45 -6.86 -11.01
N ASP A 117 8.14 -7.47 -11.99
CA ASP A 117 9.46 -8.05 -11.80
C ASP A 117 10.49 -6.99 -11.36
N LEU A 118 10.48 -5.81 -11.99
CA LEU A 118 11.36 -4.71 -11.60
C LEU A 118 11.08 -4.24 -10.16
N LEU A 119 9.81 -4.14 -9.76
CA LEU A 119 9.45 -3.79 -8.38
C LEU A 119 9.88 -4.87 -7.37
N VAL A 120 9.87 -6.14 -7.74
CA VAL A 120 10.40 -7.24 -6.91
C VAL A 120 11.92 -7.08 -6.74
N GLU A 121 12.67 -6.82 -7.82
CA GLU A 121 14.12 -6.59 -7.73
C GLU A 121 14.45 -5.33 -6.90
N ASP A 122 13.65 -4.26 -7.02
CA ASP A 122 13.80 -3.07 -6.18
C ASP A 122 13.53 -3.38 -4.69
N LEU A 123 12.54 -4.20 -4.38
CA LEU A 123 12.24 -4.62 -3.01
C LEU A 123 13.37 -5.49 -2.44
N LEU A 124 13.93 -6.41 -3.22
CA LEU A 124 15.08 -7.22 -2.78
C LEU A 124 16.29 -6.35 -2.46
N ALA A 125 16.63 -5.39 -3.34
CA ALA A 125 17.72 -4.46 -3.11
C ALA A 125 17.44 -3.49 -1.94
N MET A 126 16.19 -3.04 -1.78
CA MET A 126 15.75 -2.25 -0.61
C MET A 126 15.92 -3.06 0.69
N THR A 127 15.56 -4.34 0.67
CA THR A 127 15.73 -5.24 1.81
C THR A 127 17.20 -5.35 2.20
N ASP A 128 18.12 -5.51 1.24
CA ASP A 128 19.56 -5.56 1.48
C ASP A 128 20.06 -4.24 2.10
N TYR A 129 19.65 -3.11 1.53
CA TYR A 129 20.00 -1.78 2.03
C TYR A 129 19.56 -1.59 3.50
N ILE A 130 18.31 -1.93 3.82
CA ILE A 130 17.76 -1.79 5.17
C ILE A 130 18.43 -2.75 6.15
N SER A 131 18.68 -4.01 5.74
CA SER A 131 19.36 -5.01 6.55
C SER A 131 20.79 -4.57 6.90
N GLU A 132 21.56 -4.06 5.94
CA GLU A 132 22.89 -3.51 6.18
C GLU A 132 22.86 -2.29 7.09
N ARG A 133 21.98 -1.32 6.80
CA ARG A 133 21.85 -0.07 7.55
C ARG A 133 21.50 -0.28 9.01
N LEU A 134 20.59 -1.19 9.31
CA LEU A 134 20.09 -1.47 10.66
C LEU A 134 20.79 -2.66 11.34
N GLY A 135 21.76 -3.30 10.65
CA GLY A 135 22.49 -4.43 11.18
C GLY A 135 21.61 -5.66 11.44
N LYS A 136 20.61 -5.93 10.57
CA LYS A 136 19.68 -7.04 10.70
C LYS A 136 19.99 -8.14 9.68
N GLU A 137 20.02 -9.38 10.14
CA GLU A 137 20.21 -10.55 9.27
C GLU A 137 18.93 -10.83 8.47
N LYS A 138 17.76 -10.67 9.09
CA LYS A 138 16.44 -10.86 8.49
C LYS A 138 15.48 -9.76 8.91
N VAL A 139 14.48 -9.52 8.08
CA VAL A 139 13.40 -8.57 8.35
C VAL A 139 12.03 -9.25 8.21
N ILE A 140 11.00 -8.69 8.84
CA ILE A 140 9.61 -9.09 8.63
C ILE A 140 9.09 -8.34 7.39
N LEU A 141 8.57 -9.06 6.41
CA LEU A 141 8.04 -8.47 5.19
C LEU A 141 6.51 -8.43 5.25
N ILE A 142 5.94 -7.23 5.21
CA ILE A 142 4.49 -7.03 5.15
C ILE A 142 4.13 -6.43 3.80
N GLY A 143 3.31 -7.14 3.02
CA GLY A 143 2.68 -6.57 1.83
C GLY A 143 1.23 -6.22 2.12
N HIS A 144 0.75 -5.06 1.61
CA HIS A 144 -0.65 -4.69 1.65
C HIS A 144 -1.23 -4.60 0.24
N SER A 145 -2.38 -5.24 -0.01
CA SER A 145 -3.06 -5.16 -1.31
C SER A 145 -2.13 -5.55 -2.48
N PHE A 146 -1.93 -4.67 -3.48
CA PHE A 146 -0.95 -4.89 -4.55
C PHE A 146 0.47 -5.14 -4.00
N GLY A 147 0.81 -4.59 -2.84
CA GLY A 147 2.09 -4.89 -2.17
C GLY A 147 2.25 -6.36 -1.82
N THR A 148 1.16 -7.12 -1.67
CA THR A 148 1.24 -8.58 -1.48
C THR A 148 1.67 -9.30 -2.75
N TYR A 149 1.30 -8.77 -3.93
CA TYR A 149 1.73 -9.32 -5.21
C TYR A 149 3.24 -9.19 -5.40
N ILE A 150 3.82 -8.08 -4.96
CA ILE A 150 5.26 -7.85 -5.02
C ILE A 150 5.98 -8.57 -3.87
N GLY A 151 5.52 -8.39 -2.62
CA GLY A 151 6.16 -8.93 -1.43
C GLY A 151 6.21 -10.46 -1.42
N MET A 152 5.15 -11.11 -1.86
CA MET A 152 5.12 -12.58 -1.92
C MET A 152 6.10 -13.16 -2.95
N GLN A 153 6.26 -12.49 -4.10
CA GLN A 153 7.26 -12.89 -5.10
C GLN A 153 8.70 -12.66 -4.59
N ALA A 154 8.94 -11.55 -3.85
CA ALA A 154 10.24 -11.32 -3.21
C ALA A 154 10.53 -12.38 -2.14
N ALA A 155 9.56 -12.71 -1.30
CA ALA A 155 9.66 -13.78 -0.30
C ALA A 155 9.91 -15.17 -0.93
N TYR A 156 9.33 -15.44 -2.09
CA TYR A 156 9.57 -16.66 -2.86
C TYR A 156 10.97 -16.69 -3.47
N LYS A 157 11.47 -15.56 -4.00
CA LYS A 157 12.79 -15.49 -4.65
C LYS A 157 13.95 -15.55 -3.64
N ALA A 158 13.80 -14.96 -2.46
CA ALA A 158 14.86 -14.82 -1.46
C ALA A 158 14.34 -15.03 -0.03
N PRO A 159 13.85 -16.25 0.31
CA PRO A 159 13.26 -16.55 1.61
C PRO A 159 14.25 -16.35 2.78
N GLU A 160 15.55 -16.46 2.51
CA GLU A 160 16.62 -16.26 3.50
C GLU A 160 16.70 -14.82 4.03
N LYS A 161 16.19 -13.82 3.30
CA LYS A 161 16.20 -12.42 3.72
C LYS A 161 15.09 -12.07 4.74
N TYR A 162 14.11 -12.95 4.89
CA TYR A 162 12.90 -12.65 5.64
C TYR A 162 12.71 -13.63 6.81
N GLU A 163 12.31 -13.09 7.96
CA GLU A 163 11.88 -13.88 9.12
C GLU A 163 10.49 -14.47 8.86
N ALA A 164 9.62 -13.70 8.23
CA ALA A 164 8.29 -14.10 7.83
C ALA A 164 7.78 -13.22 6.69
N TYR A 165 6.80 -13.72 5.95
CA TYR A 165 5.94 -12.99 5.03
C TYR A 165 4.54 -12.83 5.62
N ILE A 166 4.01 -11.60 5.59
CA ILE A 166 2.66 -11.26 6.05
C ILE A 166 1.95 -10.56 4.90
N GLY A 167 0.91 -11.18 4.37
CA GLY A 167 0.04 -10.59 3.36
C GLY A 167 -1.22 -10.03 3.99
N VAL A 168 -1.40 -8.72 3.93
CA VAL A 168 -2.59 -8.01 4.42
C VAL A 168 -3.45 -7.60 3.23
N GLY A 169 -4.74 -7.94 3.24
CA GLY A 169 -5.54 -7.81 2.03
C GLY A 169 -4.89 -8.57 0.87
N GLN A 170 -4.59 -9.85 1.10
CA GLN A 170 -3.78 -10.70 0.22
C GLN A 170 -4.40 -10.87 -1.16
N MET A 171 -3.66 -10.50 -2.21
CA MET A 171 -4.02 -10.82 -3.59
C MET A 171 -3.92 -12.32 -3.87
N SER A 172 -4.80 -12.81 -4.74
CA SER A 172 -4.93 -14.23 -5.07
C SER A 172 -5.19 -14.41 -6.57
N ASP A 173 -6.11 -15.32 -6.94
CA ASP A 173 -6.62 -15.37 -8.32
C ASP A 173 -7.42 -14.09 -8.61
N THR A 174 -6.92 -13.30 -9.54
CA THR A 174 -7.47 -11.98 -9.81
C THR A 174 -8.89 -12.06 -10.37
N VAL A 175 -9.16 -12.98 -11.30
CA VAL A 175 -10.48 -13.11 -11.91
C VAL A 175 -11.52 -13.58 -10.88
N GLU A 176 -11.16 -14.56 -10.06
CA GLU A 176 -12.03 -15.05 -8.99
C GLU A 176 -12.34 -13.95 -7.97
N SER A 177 -11.33 -13.21 -7.53
CA SER A 177 -11.49 -12.07 -6.63
C SER A 177 -12.41 -11.00 -7.21
N GLU A 178 -12.25 -10.67 -8.49
CA GLU A 178 -13.07 -9.65 -9.16
C GLU A 178 -14.52 -10.09 -9.39
N ILE A 179 -14.76 -11.38 -9.63
CA ILE A 179 -16.12 -11.93 -9.70
C ILE A 179 -16.82 -11.83 -8.34
N ASP A 180 -16.12 -12.16 -7.26
CA ASP A 180 -16.68 -12.05 -5.90
C ASP A 180 -16.99 -10.59 -5.54
N SER A 181 -16.06 -9.69 -5.83
CA SER A 181 -16.21 -8.24 -5.68
C SER A 181 -17.42 -7.69 -6.45
N LEU A 182 -17.61 -8.13 -7.72
CA LEU A 182 -18.74 -7.74 -8.54
C LEU A 182 -20.06 -8.24 -7.95
N ASN A 183 -20.13 -9.52 -7.58
CA ASN A 183 -21.32 -10.13 -7.01
C ASN A 183 -21.73 -9.45 -5.70
N TYR A 184 -20.76 -9.14 -4.83
CA TYR A 184 -20.99 -8.35 -3.63
C TYR A 184 -21.61 -7.00 -3.96
N SER A 185 -21.00 -6.24 -4.87
CA SER A 185 -21.46 -4.91 -5.25
C SER A 185 -22.87 -4.94 -5.87
N ILE A 186 -23.18 -5.95 -6.69
CA ILE A 186 -24.53 -6.15 -7.25
C ILE A 186 -25.54 -6.45 -6.13
N ASN A 187 -25.21 -7.35 -5.21
CA ASN A 187 -26.10 -7.72 -4.11
C ASN A 187 -26.40 -6.53 -3.21
N GLN A 188 -25.39 -5.72 -2.88
CA GLN A 188 -25.58 -4.52 -2.07
C GLN A 188 -26.44 -3.47 -2.82
N ALA A 189 -26.18 -3.26 -4.11
CA ALA A 189 -26.99 -2.35 -4.92
C ALA A 189 -28.46 -2.81 -5.00
N GLN A 190 -28.71 -4.13 -5.06
CA GLN A 190 -30.08 -4.71 -5.01
C GLN A 190 -30.75 -4.45 -3.65
N ASN A 191 -30.03 -4.67 -2.55
CA ASN A 191 -30.52 -4.44 -1.20
C ASN A 191 -30.91 -2.97 -0.97
N ASP A 192 -30.12 -2.03 -1.55
CA ASP A 192 -30.39 -0.60 -1.51
C ASP A 192 -31.47 -0.14 -2.51
N GLY A 193 -31.99 -1.06 -3.35
CA GLY A 193 -32.97 -0.75 -4.39
C GLY A 193 -32.42 0.10 -5.55
N ASN A 194 -31.09 0.20 -5.69
CA ASN A 194 -30.44 1.00 -6.72
C ASN A 194 -30.34 0.24 -8.05
N LYS A 195 -31.39 0.34 -8.84
CA LYS A 195 -31.53 -0.38 -10.12
C LYS A 195 -30.49 0.01 -11.16
N ASP A 196 -30.07 1.28 -11.17
CA ASP A 196 -29.09 1.77 -12.14
C ASP A 196 -27.72 1.17 -11.91
N ASP A 197 -27.27 1.09 -10.62
CA ASP A 197 -26.02 0.43 -10.25
C ASP A 197 -26.08 -1.08 -10.60
N VAL A 198 -27.21 -1.74 -10.31
CA VAL A 198 -27.40 -3.17 -10.63
C VAL A 198 -27.23 -3.40 -12.14
N LEU A 199 -27.92 -2.63 -12.99
CA LEU A 199 -27.83 -2.77 -14.43
C LEU A 199 -26.42 -2.51 -14.97
N TYR A 200 -25.76 -1.47 -14.46
CA TYR A 200 -24.40 -1.12 -14.84
C TYR A 200 -23.42 -2.25 -14.49
N LEU A 201 -23.44 -2.71 -13.24
CA LEU A 201 -22.55 -3.75 -12.74
C LEU A 201 -22.77 -5.08 -13.44
N GLN A 202 -24.04 -5.48 -13.65
CA GLN A 202 -24.37 -6.68 -14.42
C GLN A 202 -23.85 -6.63 -15.85
N GLY A 203 -23.82 -5.44 -16.47
CA GLY A 203 -23.24 -5.22 -17.79
C GLY A 203 -21.73 -5.48 -17.88
N LEU A 204 -21.02 -5.53 -16.76
CA LEU A 204 -19.58 -5.81 -16.70
C LEU A 204 -19.25 -7.30 -16.54
N THR A 205 -20.23 -8.14 -16.23
CA THR A 205 -20.03 -9.55 -15.83
C THR A 205 -19.13 -10.33 -16.78
N GLU A 206 -19.39 -10.28 -18.07
CA GLU A 206 -18.61 -11.05 -19.06
C GLU A 206 -17.18 -10.51 -19.21
N LYS A 207 -16.98 -9.20 -19.14
CA LYS A 207 -15.63 -8.60 -19.21
C LYS A 207 -14.80 -9.01 -18.01
N ILE A 208 -15.39 -9.03 -16.82
CA ILE A 208 -14.70 -9.42 -15.58
C ILE A 208 -14.38 -10.91 -15.60
N LYS A 209 -15.32 -11.78 -16.00
CA LYS A 209 -15.09 -13.22 -16.15
C LYS A 209 -13.97 -13.56 -17.13
N ASN A 210 -13.83 -12.76 -18.17
CA ASN A 210 -12.77 -12.94 -19.16
C ASN A 210 -11.41 -12.36 -18.71
N GLY A 211 -11.34 -11.69 -17.55
CA GLY A 211 -10.12 -11.01 -17.07
C GLY A 211 -9.78 -9.76 -17.87
N ASP A 212 -10.77 -9.12 -18.51
CA ASP A 212 -10.55 -7.93 -19.34
C ASP A 212 -10.53 -6.63 -18.51
N THR A 213 -11.12 -6.65 -17.30
CA THR A 213 -11.23 -5.48 -16.44
C THR A 213 -11.48 -5.86 -14.99
N PHE A 214 -11.25 -4.89 -14.11
CA PHE A 214 -11.58 -4.96 -12.68
C PHE A 214 -13.01 -4.51 -12.41
N THR A 215 -13.59 -4.98 -11.31
CA THR A 215 -14.78 -4.41 -10.71
C THR A 215 -14.51 -2.95 -10.32
N PRO A 216 -15.36 -1.99 -10.72
CA PRO A 216 -15.10 -0.58 -10.45
C PRO A 216 -15.03 -0.31 -8.94
N ARG A 217 -13.89 0.14 -8.47
CA ARG A 217 -13.57 0.30 -7.03
C ARG A 217 -14.49 1.27 -6.30
N ASN A 218 -15.00 2.29 -7.00
CA ASN A 218 -15.99 3.22 -6.44
C ASN A 218 -17.29 2.54 -5.97
N TYR A 219 -17.69 1.43 -6.59
CA TYR A 219 -18.85 0.65 -6.14
C TYR A 219 -18.51 -0.23 -4.93
N VAL A 220 -17.34 -0.84 -4.93
CA VAL A 220 -16.85 -1.61 -3.78
C VAL A 220 -16.74 -0.70 -2.55
N MET A 221 -16.16 0.48 -2.71
CA MET A 221 -16.07 1.52 -1.68
C MET A 221 -17.45 1.99 -1.21
N LYS A 222 -18.33 2.32 -2.16
CA LYS A 222 -19.71 2.78 -1.88
C LYS A 222 -20.48 1.83 -0.96
N TYR A 223 -20.26 0.53 -1.14
CA TYR A 223 -20.96 -0.52 -0.43
C TYR A 223 -20.18 -1.13 0.75
N GLY A 224 -19.06 -0.50 1.18
CA GLY A 224 -18.33 -0.89 2.39
C GLY A 224 -17.42 -2.11 2.24
N GLY A 225 -17.09 -2.49 1.00
CA GLY A 225 -16.15 -3.58 0.70
C GLY A 225 -14.68 -3.15 0.66
N SER A 226 -14.40 -1.88 0.96
CA SER A 226 -13.04 -1.33 1.01
C SER A 226 -12.62 -0.94 2.43
N SER A 227 -13.44 -0.16 3.14
CA SER A 227 -13.20 0.25 4.52
C SER A 227 -14.52 0.40 5.26
N ARG A 228 -14.54 0.16 6.57
CA ARG A 228 -15.74 0.16 7.40
C ARG A 228 -15.60 0.97 8.68
N LEU A 229 -14.45 0.92 9.32
CA LEU A 229 -14.18 1.56 10.61
C LEU A 229 -13.38 2.85 10.47
N ILE A 230 -12.81 3.07 9.29
CA ILE A 230 -12.05 4.28 8.95
C ILE A 230 -12.48 4.82 7.59
N ASP A 231 -12.22 6.10 7.34
CA ASP A 231 -12.26 6.63 5.98
C ASP A 231 -11.13 6.01 5.16
N ASN A 232 -11.41 5.69 3.90
CA ASN A 232 -10.38 5.13 3.02
C ASN A 232 -9.16 6.07 2.94
N PRO A 233 -7.97 5.61 3.34
CA PRO A 233 -6.78 6.46 3.32
C PRO A 233 -6.26 6.73 1.91
N ASP A 234 -6.46 5.79 0.97
CA ASP A 234 -5.95 5.91 -0.39
C ASP A 234 -6.63 7.05 -1.16
N GLY A 235 -5.81 7.89 -1.79
CA GLY A 235 -6.30 9.03 -2.56
C GLY A 235 -6.82 10.20 -1.71
N ASN A 236 -6.63 10.19 -0.40
CA ASN A 236 -6.97 11.32 0.47
C ASN A 236 -5.97 12.48 0.31
N ASN A 237 -6.05 13.18 -0.83
CA ASN A 237 -5.15 14.29 -1.15
C ASN A 237 -5.16 15.41 -0.09
N ILE A 238 -6.30 15.64 0.57
CA ILE A 238 -6.41 16.67 1.62
C ILE A 238 -5.64 16.21 2.86
N GLY A 239 -5.79 14.95 3.27
CA GLY A 239 -5.02 14.37 4.38
C GLY A 239 -3.53 14.45 4.13
N MET A 240 -3.08 14.12 2.92
CA MET A 240 -1.67 14.18 2.52
C MET A 240 -1.08 15.59 2.59
N LEU A 241 -1.85 16.63 2.26
CA LEU A 241 -1.41 18.03 2.36
C LEU A 241 -1.20 18.51 3.81
N PHE A 242 -1.76 17.81 4.79
CA PHE A 242 -1.57 18.08 6.21
C PHE A 242 -0.57 17.14 6.89
N SER A 243 -0.01 16.19 6.15
CA SER A 243 1.09 15.35 6.62
C SER A 243 2.41 16.16 6.62
N SER A 244 3.29 15.88 7.56
CA SER A 244 4.63 16.48 7.58
C SER A 244 5.56 15.88 6.52
N GLU A 245 5.26 14.67 6.07
CA GLU A 245 6.06 13.89 5.14
C GLU A 245 5.88 14.30 3.68
N TYR A 246 4.77 15.02 3.36
CA TYR A 246 4.41 15.41 2.01
C TYR A 246 4.17 16.93 1.88
N ASN A 247 4.64 17.53 0.82
CA ASN A 247 4.28 18.88 0.40
C ASN A 247 3.35 18.85 -0.83
N LEU A 248 2.96 20.00 -1.35
CA LEU A 248 2.05 20.08 -2.51
C LEU A 248 2.63 19.39 -3.76
N LEU A 249 3.95 19.49 -3.99
CA LEU A 249 4.61 18.82 -5.11
C LEU A 249 4.55 17.30 -4.96
N ASP A 250 4.69 16.79 -3.74
CA ASP A 250 4.63 15.36 -3.45
C ASP A 250 3.22 14.79 -3.62
N VAL A 251 2.18 15.55 -3.26
CA VAL A 251 0.78 15.18 -3.57
C VAL A 251 0.54 15.14 -5.09
N ILE A 252 1.14 16.06 -5.85
CA ILE A 252 1.08 16.02 -7.32
C ILE A 252 1.80 14.78 -7.85
N ARG A 253 3.02 14.48 -7.37
CA ARG A 253 3.77 13.25 -7.72
C ARG A 253 2.98 11.99 -7.41
N TYR A 254 2.37 11.92 -6.23
CA TYR A 254 1.51 10.80 -5.83
C TYR A 254 0.42 10.52 -6.86
N ASN A 255 -0.34 11.54 -7.28
CA ASN A 255 -1.44 11.36 -8.24
C ASN A 255 -0.94 10.96 -9.64
N TYR A 256 0.18 11.52 -10.09
CA TYR A 256 0.78 11.13 -11.37
C TYR A 256 1.33 9.70 -11.30
N GLY A 257 2.06 9.37 -10.25
CA GLY A 257 2.61 8.03 -10.02
C GLY A 257 1.53 6.98 -9.90
N LEU A 258 0.48 7.23 -9.11
CA LEU A 258 -0.69 6.36 -8.99
C LEU A 258 -1.32 6.04 -10.36
N SER A 259 -1.62 7.09 -11.13
CA SER A 259 -2.22 6.92 -12.47
C SER A 259 -1.31 6.14 -13.42
N TYR A 260 0.01 6.43 -13.39
CA TYR A 260 0.98 5.78 -14.25
C TYR A 260 1.15 4.30 -13.89
N SER A 261 1.38 4.01 -12.62
CA SER A 261 1.61 2.66 -12.10
C SER A 261 0.39 1.76 -12.32
N GLN A 262 -0.82 2.23 -12.01
CA GLN A 262 -2.04 1.47 -12.24
C GLN A 262 -2.25 1.12 -13.71
N LYS A 263 -1.99 2.05 -14.61
CA LYS A 263 -2.16 1.82 -16.06
C LYS A 263 -1.31 0.66 -16.59
N ILE A 264 -0.14 0.42 -16.01
CA ILE A 264 0.80 -0.61 -16.45
C ILE A 264 0.60 -1.88 -15.63
N LEU A 265 0.74 -1.80 -14.32
CA LEU A 265 0.87 -2.95 -13.43
C LEU A 265 -0.45 -3.72 -13.24
N LEU A 266 -1.61 -3.04 -13.25
CA LEU A 266 -2.90 -3.75 -13.16
C LEU A 266 -3.16 -4.67 -14.35
N LYS A 267 -2.62 -4.35 -15.54
CA LYS A 267 -2.71 -5.24 -16.69
C LYS A 267 -1.87 -6.50 -16.55
N GLU A 268 -0.73 -6.41 -15.86
CA GLU A 268 0.11 -7.57 -15.55
C GLU A 268 -0.59 -8.49 -14.57
N VAL A 269 -1.16 -7.93 -13.52
CA VAL A 269 -1.91 -8.68 -12.49
C VAL A 269 -3.09 -9.46 -13.07
N LEU A 270 -3.85 -8.87 -14.00
CA LEU A 270 -4.96 -9.58 -14.69
C LEU A 270 -4.48 -10.77 -15.50
N LYS A 271 -3.28 -10.69 -16.10
CA LYS A 271 -2.72 -11.75 -16.95
C LYS A 271 -1.96 -12.82 -16.18
N ASN A 272 -1.40 -12.45 -15.05
CA ASN A 272 -0.51 -13.28 -14.26
C ASN A 272 -1.01 -13.38 -12.82
N PRO A 273 -2.09 -14.13 -12.54
CA PRO A 273 -2.62 -14.27 -11.19
C PRO A 273 -1.58 -14.94 -10.26
N LEU A 274 -1.46 -14.43 -9.05
CA LEU A 274 -0.41 -14.79 -8.10
C LEU A 274 -0.31 -16.30 -7.81
N PRO A 275 -1.42 -17.09 -7.74
CA PRO A 275 -1.34 -18.54 -7.56
C PRO A 275 -0.64 -19.30 -8.69
N THR A 276 -0.47 -18.69 -9.86
CA THR A 276 0.28 -19.29 -10.97
C THR A 276 1.78 -19.00 -10.90
N ILE A 277 2.18 -18.04 -10.06
CA ILE A 277 3.57 -17.59 -9.90
C ILE A 277 4.19 -18.20 -8.65
N VAL A 278 3.45 -18.14 -7.52
CA VAL A 278 3.92 -18.62 -6.23
C VAL A 278 3.01 -19.72 -5.71
N THR A 279 3.48 -20.96 -5.77
CA THR A 279 2.77 -22.15 -5.28
C THR A 279 3.30 -22.65 -3.94
N LYS A 280 4.49 -22.18 -3.54
CA LYS A 280 5.18 -22.58 -2.31
C LYS A 280 5.93 -21.41 -1.71
N LEU A 281 6.03 -21.34 -0.37
CA LEU A 281 6.90 -20.43 0.37
C LEU A 281 7.76 -21.23 1.38
N GLU A 282 9.04 -20.90 1.45
CA GLU A 282 10.02 -21.58 2.34
C GLU A 282 10.29 -20.77 3.63
N LEU A 283 9.29 -20.02 4.08
CA LEU A 283 9.33 -19.23 5.31
C LEU A 283 7.94 -19.17 5.95
N PRO A 284 7.83 -18.83 7.25
CA PRO A 284 6.55 -18.62 7.91
C PRO A 284 5.71 -17.57 7.15
N SER A 285 4.45 -17.91 6.86
CA SER A 285 3.59 -17.11 5.98
C SER A 285 2.21 -16.92 6.59
N TYR A 286 1.77 -15.67 6.66
CA TYR A 286 0.53 -15.29 7.31
C TYR A 286 -0.34 -14.49 6.33
N PHE A 287 -1.62 -14.87 6.19
CA PHE A 287 -2.59 -14.09 5.43
C PHE A 287 -3.57 -13.44 6.39
N ILE A 288 -3.59 -12.11 6.41
CA ILE A 288 -4.46 -11.31 7.25
C ILE A 288 -5.52 -10.67 6.37
N MET A 289 -6.77 -11.02 6.59
CA MET A 289 -7.89 -10.59 5.76
C MET A 289 -9.00 -10.00 6.61
N GLY A 290 -9.54 -8.87 6.20
CA GLY A 290 -10.83 -8.43 6.72
C GLY A 290 -11.96 -9.30 6.18
N GLU A 291 -12.95 -9.62 7.02
CA GLU A 291 -14.10 -10.44 6.61
C GLU A 291 -14.90 -9.79 5.47
N TYR A 292 -14.88 -8.46 5.42
CA TYR A 292 -15.60 -7.65 4.43
C TYR A 292 -14.70 -7.12 3.32
N ASP A 293 -13.51 -7.71 3.13
CA ASP A 293 -12.63 -7.32 2.03
C ASP A 293 -13.14 -7.84 0.69
N TYR A 294 -13.60 -6.91 -0.14
CA TYR A 294 -13.98 -7.13 -1.53
C TYR A 294 -13.12 -6.31 -2.50
N MET A 295 -12.04 -5.69 -2.03
CA MET A 295 -10.99 -5.12 -2.89
C MET A 295 -10.08 -6.22 -3.41
N THR A 296 -9.73 -7.18 -2.54
CA THR A 296 -8.91 -8.39 -2.82
C THR A 296 -9.57 -9.65 -2.26
N SER A 297 -10.86 -9.79 -2.40
CA SER A 297 -11.75 -10.84 -1.89
C SER A 297 -11.15 -11.81 -0.86
N SER A 298 -11.64 -11.73 0.38
CA SER A 298 -11.23 -12.64 1.46
C SER A 298 -11.47 -14.11 1.11
N ASN A 299 -12.55 -14.42 0.36
CA ASN A 299 -12.85 -15.77 -0.09
C ASN A 299 -11.82 -16.30 -1.10
N ALA A 300 -11.43 -15.47 -2.07
CA ALA A 300 -10.41 -15.85 -3.06
C ALA A 300 -9.03 -16.00 -2.40
N ALA A 301 -8.68 -15.12 -1.47
CA ALA A 301 -7.46 -15.22 -0.66
C ALA A 301 -7.44 -16.50 0.18
N LYS A 302 -8.57 -16.91 0.80
CA LYS A 302 -8.67 -18.15 1.57
C LYS A 302 -8.44 -19.38 0.70
N LYS A 303 -8.99 -19.41 -0.50
CA LYS A 303 -8.76 -20.52 -1.45
C LYS A 303 -7.29 -20.60 -1.83
N TYR A 304 -6.65 -19.48 -2.11
CA TYR A 304 -5.21 -19.45 -2.39
C TYR A 304 -4.39 -19.93 -1.19
N PHE A 305 -4.74 -19.46 0.02
CA PHE A 305 -4.12 -19.93 1.26
C PHE A 305 -4.20 -21.45 1.42
N ASP A 306 -5.34 -22.06 1.09
CA ASP A 306 -5.52 -23.49 1.21
C ASP A 306 -4.65 -24.28 0.22
N MET A 307 -4.39 -23.71 -0.96
CA MET A 307 -3.59 -24.32 -2.04
C MET A 307 -2.08 -24.15 -1.87
N ILE A 308 -1.62 -22.99 -1.37
CA ILE A 308 -0.18 -22.71 -1.28
C ILE A 308 0.51 -23.63 -0.28
N GLU A 309 1.68 -24.14 -0.64
CA GLU A 309 2.51 -24.94 0.26
C GLU A 309 3.40 -24.01 1.11
N ALA A 310 3.42 -24.20 2.42
CA ALA A 310 4.36 -23.58 3.35
C ALA A 310 4.49 -24.43 4.62
N ASP A 311 5.70 -24.50 5.19
CA ASP A 311 5.97 -25.26 6.41
C ASP A 311 5.20 -24.74 7.61
N LYS A 312 5.03 -23.42 7.69
CA LYS A 312 4.20 -22.73 8.68
C LYS A 312 3.35 -21.70 7.96
N LYS A 313 2.04 -21.86 8.03
CA LYS A 313 1.09 -20.86 7.49
C LYS A 313 -0.12 -20.70 8.40
N GLU A 314 -0.64 -19.48 8.47
CA GLU A 314 -1.84 -19.16 9.24
C GLU A 314 -2.69 -18.14 8.49
N PHE A 315 -4.01 -18.34 8.53
CA PHE A 315 -5.00 -17.41 7.97
C PHE A 315 -5.72 -16.72 9.15
N ILE A 316 -5.58 -15.40 9.23
CA ILE A 316 -6.10 -14.59 10.32
C ILE A 316 -7.23 -13.72 9.80
N ALA A 317 -8.44 -13.96 10.28
CA ALA A 317 -9.60 -13.14 9.95
C ALA A 317 -9.79 -12.00 10.95
N PHE A 318 -10.09 -10.81 10.40
CA PHE A 318 -10.44 -9.60 11.14
C PHE A 318 -11.93 -9.33 10.90
N GLU A 319 -12.74 -9.61 11.89
CA GLU A 319 -14.19 -9.80 11.73
C GLU A 319 -14.95 -8.49 11.52
N GLN A 320 -14.33 -7.34 11.80
CA GLN A 320 -14.98 -6.03 11.65
C GLN A 320 -14.44 -5.22 10.46
N SER A 321 -13.29 -5.63 9.93
CA SER A 321 -12.55 -4.90 8.90
C SER A 321 -12.94 -5.31 7.49
N ALA A 322 -12.62 -4.41 6.55
CA ALA A 322 -12.57 -4.69 5.12
C ALA A 322 -11.11 -4.79 4.65
N HIS A 323 -10.67 -3.93 3.73
CA HIS A 323 -9.37 -4.04 3.06
C HIS A 323 -8.17 -3.59 3.89
N TYR A 324 -8.39 -2.91 5.01
CA TYR A 324 -7.34 -2.32 5.83
C TYR A 324 -7.36 -2.87 7.28
N PRO A 325 -7.35 -4.20 7.52
CA PRO A 325 -7.44 -4.73 8.88
C PRO A 325 -6.32 -4.21 9.80
N GLN A 326 -5.12 -3.96 9.28
CA GLN A 326 -3.99 -3.39 10.00
C GLN A 326 -4.22 -1.95 10.48
N PHE A 327 -5.19 -1.23 9.89
CA PHE A 327 -5.55 0.14 10.24
C PHE A 327 -6.92 0.22 10.91
N GLU A 328 -7.87 -0.60 10.48
CA GLU A 328 -9.24 -0.62 10.99
C GLU A 328 -9.32 -1.25 12.39
N GLU A 329 -8.55 -2.29 12.66
CA GLU A 329 -8.44 -2.96 13.96
C GLU A 329 -6.95 -2.95 14.41
N LYS A 330 -6.33 -1.76 14.43
CA LYS A 330 -4.89 -1.61 14.61
C LYS A 330 -4.36 -2.17 15.92
N GLU A 331 -5.14 -2.10 17.01
CA GLU A 331 -4.79 -2.68 18.30
C GLU A 331 -4.70 -4.21 18.21
N LYS A 332 -5.69 -4.86 17.59
CA LYS A 332 -5.70 -6.32 17.35
C LYS A 332 -4.53 -6.75 16.46
N PHE A 333 -4.23 -5.95 15.42
CA PHE A 333 -3.09 -6.21 14.54
C PHE A 333 -1.76 -6.10 15.31
N TYR A 334 -1.60 -5.04 16.12
CA TYR A 334 -0.42 -4.84 16.95
C TYR A 334 -0.24 -5.95 18.00
N GLU A 335 -1.29 -6.36 18.69
CA GLU A 335 -1.25 -7.48 19.65
C GLU A 335 -0.82 -8.77 18.96
N TRP A 336 -1.45 -9.11 17.84
CA TRP A 336 -1.12 -10.31 17.09
C TRP A 336 0.35 -10.35 16.61
N ILE A 337 0.84 -9.25 16.03
CA ILE A 337 2.21 -9.23 15.49
C ILE A 337 3.24 -9.21 16.63
N SER A 338 2.94 -8.53 17.74
CA SER A 338 3.80 -8.52 18.92
C SER A 338 3.88 -9.90 19.57
N ASP A 339 2.77 -10.58 19.77
CA ASP A 339 2.73 -11.95 20.33
C ASP A 339 3.46 -12.96 19.41
N THR A 340 3.49 -12.70 18.11
CA THR A 340 4.12 -13.59 17.13
C THR A 340 5.63 -13.41 17.06
N PHE A 341 6.14 -12.17 17.15
CA PHE A 341 7.54 -11.85 16.86
C PHE A 341 8.35 -11.24 18.03
N ILE A 342 7.69 -10.76 19.09
CA ILE A 342 8.39 -10.24 20.26
C ILE A 342 8.41 -11.34 21.35
N LYS A 343 9.63 -11.73 21.75
CA LYS A 343 9.84 -12.75 22.79
C LYS A 343 10.16 -12.12 24.14
#